data_a1ac4aed89063ccb531199f5f0678340
#
_entry.id   a1ac4aed89063ccb531199f5f0678340
#
_cell.length_a   1.000
_cell.length_b   1.000
_cell.length_c   1.000
_cell.angle_alpha   90.00
_cell.angle_beta   90.00
_cell.angle_gamma   90.00
#
_symmetry.space_group_name_H-M   'P 1'
#
loop_
_entity.id
_entity.type
_entity.pdbx_description
1 polymer ?
#
loop_
_entity_poly.entity_id
_entity_poly.type
_entity_poly.pdbx_seq_one_letter_code
_entity_poly.pdbx_strand_id
1 'polypeptide(L)'
;LALLYRGELEVQAKRKALAVLQDEITKILNSSRDLSTLTISLIKGDETNTRQCLERMTKTEEEVENLCRKITREVAEIGSLMANREDILRTAYIIDDIAGYISGVAFRLANTKPMTLKKASFVDELNQLVGMVVDTIFKLNEM
;
A
#
# COMPACT_ATOMS: atom_id res chain seq x y z
N LEU A 1 38.32 6.06 -13.82
CA LEU A 1 38.04 5.87 -12.37
C LEU A 1 36.79 6.62 -11.92
N ALA A 2 36.65 7.93 -12.23
CA ALA A 2 35.51 8.74 -11.83
C ALA A 2 34.17 8.27 -12.47
N LEU A 3 34.19 7.82 -13.73
CA LEU A 3 33.02 7.29 -14.43
C LEU A 3 32.57 5.91 -13.87
N LEU A 4 33.53 5.05 -13.50
CA LEU A 4 33.25 3.76 -12.85
C LEU A 4 32.63 3.99 -11.46
N TYR A 5 33.15 4.90 -10.68
CA TYR A 5 32.62 5.26 -9.36
C TYR A 5 31.21 5.84 -9.43
N ARG A 6 30.90 6.68 -10.44
CA ARG A 6 29.56 7.21 -10.69
C ARG A 6 28.56 6.10 -11.04
N GLY A 7 28.98 5.15 -11.90
CA GLY A 7 28.12 4.02 -12.26
C GLY A 7 27.79 3.11 -11.08
N GLU A 8 28.75 2.86 -10.18
CA GLU A 8 28.52 2.10 -8.96
C GLU A 8 27.55 2.80 -8.01
N LEU A 9 27.68 4.10 -7.82
CA LEU A 9 26.76 4.90 -6.98
C LEU A 9 25.34 4.87 -7.54
N GLU A 10 25.16 5.03 -8.86
CA GLU A 10 23.84 4.94 -9.50
C GLU A 10 23.20 3.57 -9.28
N VAL A 11 23.94 2.48 -9.46
CA VAL A 11 23.44 1.11 -9.25
C VAL A 11 23.03 0.87 -7.80
N GLN A 12 23.84 1.33 -6.83
CA GLN A 12 23.51 1.19 -5.41
C GLN A 12 22.27 1.99 -5.02
N ALA A 13 22.16 3.22 -5.50
CA ALA A 13 21.01 4.07 -5.25
C ALA A 13 19.71 3.49 -5.83
N LYS A 14 19.78 2.98 -7.06
CA LYS A 14 18.65 2.31 -7.71
C LYS A 14 18.22 1.05 -6.93
N ARG A 15 19.16 0.23 -6.46
CA ARG A 15 18.85 -0.92 -5.62
C ARG A 15 18.15 -0.54 -4.32
N LYS A 16 18.62 0.51 -3.65
CA LYS A 16 17.98 1.02 -2.43
C LYS A 16 16.55 1.49 -2.71
N ALA A 17 16.35 2.29 -3.75
CA ALA A 17 15.03 2.78 -4.12
C ALA A 17 14.06 1.62 -4.45
N LEU A 18 14.50 0.63 -5.22
CA LEU A 18 13.70 -0.56 -5.54
C LEU A 18 13.36 -1.38 -4.30
N ALA A 19 14.29 -1.51 -3.34
CA ALA A 19 14.03 -2.20 -2.07
C ALA A 19 12.97 -1.49 -1.23
N VAL A 20 12.96 -0.15 -1.21
CA VAL A 20 11.93 0.63 -0.52
C VAL A 20 10.59 0.52 -1.23
N LEU A 21 10.54 0.56 -2.57
CA LEU A 21 9.31 0.31 -3.33
C LEU A 21 8.74 -1.09 -3.04
N GLN A 22 9.59 -2.10 -2.96
CA GLN A 22 9.16 -3.47 -2.62
C GLN A 22 8.58 -3.55 -1.20
N ASP A 23 9.16 -2.81 -0.24
CA ASP A 23 8.61 -2.72 1.12
C ASP A 23 7.24 -2.02 1.14
N GLU A 24 7.07 -0.92 0.38
CA GLU A 24 5.78 -0.25 0.22
C GLU A 24 4.72 -1.20 -0.37
N ILE A 25 5.05 -1.96 -1.44
CA ILE A 25 4.14 -2.92 -2.05
C ILE A 25 3.75 -4.01 -1.05
N THR A 26 4.70 -4.53 -0.28
CA THR A 26 4.44 -5.52 0.76
C THR A 26 3.49 -4.97 1.83
N LYS A 27 3.65 -3.71 2.21
CA LYS A 27 2.77 -3.06 3.19
C LYS A 27 1.34 -2.88 2.65
N ILE A 28 1.16 -2.43 1.41
CA ILE A 28 -0.20 -2.32 0.83
C ILE A 28 -0.84 -3.69 0.62
N LEU A 29 -0.07 -4.75 0.36
CA LEU A 29 -0.58 -6.12 0.32
C LEU A 29 -1.13 -6.54 1.68
N ASN A 30 -0.39 -6.29 2.76
CA ASN A 30 -0.84 -6.59 4.11
C ASN A 30 -2.08 -5.76 4.48
N SER A 31 -2.12 -4.48 4.12
CA SER A 31 -3.28 -3.60 4.33
C SER A 31 -4.51 -4.11 3.56
N SER A 32 -4.35 -4.59 2.32
CA SER A 32 -5.45 -5.16 1.54
C SER A 32 -6.01 -6.46 2.16
N ARG A 33 -5.16 -7.28 2.77
CA ARG A 33 -5.57 -8.46 3.55
C ARG A 33 -6.33 -8.06 4.82
N ASP A 34 -5.87 -7.01 5.51
CA ASP A 34 -6.60 -6.44 6.65
C ASP A 34 -7.96 -5.88 6.22
N LEU A 35 -8.09 -5.27 5.03
CA LEU A 35 -9.38 -4.85 4.48
C LEU A 35 -10.33 -6.04 4.29
N SER A 36 -9.83 -7.16 3.76
CA SER A 36 -10.63 -8.40 3.63
C SER A 36 -11.10 -8.91 4.99
N THR A 37 -10.21 -8.95 5.98
CA THR A 37 -10.54 -9.37 7.34
C THR A 37 -11.54 -8.41 8.00
N LEU A 38 -11.36 -7.10 7.82
CA LEU A 38 -12.28 -6.06 8.32
C LEU A 38 -13.69 -6.25 7.74
N THR A 39 -13.80 -6.47 6.44
CA THR A 39 -15.08 -6.66 5.75
C THR A 39 -15.83 -7.89 6.31
N ILE A 40 -15.12 -9.01 6.48
CA ILE A 40 -15.68 -10.23 7.04
C ILE A 40 -16.12 -10.01 8.51
N SER A 41 -15.29 -9.35 9.32
CA SER A 41 -15.57 -9.07 10.72
C SER A 41 -16.77 -8.15 10.89
N LEU A 42 -16.88 -7.14 10.04
CA LEU A 42 -18.02 -6.22 10.04
C LEU A 42 -19.34 -6.95 9.70
N ILE A 43 -19.33 -7.84 8.70
CA ILE A 43 -20.50 -8.64 8.33
C ILE A 43 -20.91 -9.57 9.47
N LYS A 44 -19.93 -10.14 10.20
CA LYS A 44 -20.18 -10.99 11.37
C LYS A 44 -20.64 -10.20 12.62
N GLY A 45 -20.44 -8.89 12.64
CA GLY A 45 -20.71 -8.02 13.79
C GLY A 45 -19.61 -8.08 14.86
N ASP A 46 -18.39 -8.47 14.47
CA ASP A 46 -17.21 -8.45 15.34
C ASP A 46 -16.57 -7.05 15.33
N GLU A 47 -17.10 -6.16 16.18
CA GLU A 47 -16.66 -4.78 16.28
C GLU A 47 -15.20 -4.66 16.74
N THR A 48 -14.77 -5.56 17.64
CA THR A 48 -13.39 -5.53 18.18
C THR A 48 -12.38 -5.80 17.08
N ASN A 49 -12.57 -6.87 16.32
CA ASN A 49 -11.67 -7.21 15.22
C ASN A 49 -11.74 -6.19 14.07
N THR A 50 -12.92 -5.65 13.79
CA THR A 50 -13.10 -4.55 12.81
C THR A 50 -12.25 -3.34 13.19
N ARG A 51 -12.29 -2.91 14.45
CA ARG A 51 -11.48 -1.79 14.95
C ARG A 51 -9.99 -2.06 14.88
N GLN A 52 -9.55 -3.25 15.31
CA GLN A 52 -8.15 -3.64 15.27
C GLN A 52 -7.59 -3.66 13.83
N CYS A 53 -8.36 -4.15 12.87
CA CYS A 53 -7.97 -4.10 11.46
C CYS A 53 -7.83 -2.66 10.99
N LEU A 54 -8.79 -1.79 11.30
CA LEU A 54 -8.74 -0.37 10.92
C LEU A 54 -7.51 0.34 11.51
N GLU A 55 -7.20 0.10 12.78
CA GLU A 55 -6.01 0.68 13.45
C GLU A 55 -4.71 0.23 12.76
N ARG A 56 -4.58 -1.05 12.41
CA ARG A 56 -3.42 -1.55 11.67
C ARG A 56 -3.31 -0.93 10.29
N MET A 57 -4.42 -0.79 9.58
CA MET A 57 -4.45 -0.20 8.25
C MET A 57 -4.06 1.29 8.27
N THR A 58 -4.54 2.04 9.24
CA THR A 58 -4.15 3.45 9.43
C THR A 58 -2.65 3.58 9.70
N LYS A 59 -2.12 2.71 10.57
CA LYS A 59 -0.68 2.68 10.85
C LYS A 59 0.14 2.32 9.59
N THR A 60 -0.33 1.36 8.81
CA THR A 60 0.32 0.95 7.56
C THR A 60 0.34 2.08 6.54
N GLU A 61 -0.74 2.87 6.43
CA GLU A 61 -0.80 4.06 5.58
C GLU A 61 0.28 5.08 5.97
N GLU A 62 0.41 5.40 7.27
CA GLU A 62 1.47 6.29 7.77
C GLU A 62 2.88 5.75 7.47
N GLU A 63 3.08 4.44 7.58
CA GLU A 63 4.36 3.80 7.27
C GLU A 63 4.69 3.89 5.77
N VAL A 64 3.73 3.70 4.88
CA VAL A 64 3.90 3.85 3.42
C VAL A 64 4.21 5.30 3.07
N GLU A 65 3.49 6.27 3.63
CA GLU A 65 3.77 7.69 3.43
C GLU A 65 5.22 8.05 3.85
N ASN A 66 5.68 7.53 4.99
CA ASN A 66 7.05 7.73 5.45
C ASN A 66 8.10 7.11 4.50
N LEU A 67 7.83 5.93 3.93
CA LEU A 67 8.69 5.30 2.93
C LEU A 67 8.71 6.13 1.64
N CYS A 68 7.58 6.62 1.16
CA CYS A 68 7.47 7.50 0.00
C CYS A 68 8.29 8.79 0.20
N ARG A 69 8.21 9.42 1.37
CA ARG A 69 9.06 10.58 1.72
C ARG A 69 10.55 10.24 1.76
N LYS A 70 10.90 9.04 2.22
CA LYS A 70 12.28 8.56 2.24
C LYS A 70 12.84 8.41 0.82
N ILE A 71 12.11 7.73 -0.07
CA ILE A 71 12.49 7.60 -1.50
C ILE A 71 12.68 8.98 -2.13
N THR A 72 11.73 9.89 -1.90
CA THR A 72 11.78 11.25 -2.45
C THR A 72 13.08 11.98 -2.07
N ARG A 73 13.50 11.88 -0.80
CA ARG A 73 14.75 12.47 -0.32
C ARG A 73 15.97 11.79 -0.93
N GLU A 74 16.03 10.46 -0.91
CA GLU A 74 17.17 9.70 -1.44
C GLU A 74 17.36 9.96 -2.94
N VAL A 75 16.27 10.00 -3.72
CA VAL A 75 16.32 10.30 -5.16
C VAL A 75 16.73 11.75 -5.41
N ALA A 76 16.30 12.69 -4.57
CA ALA A 76 16.70 14.11 -4.68
C ALA A 76 18.20 14.32 -4.42
N GLU A 77 18.78 13.62 -3.43
CA GLU A 77 20.21 13.67 -3.10
C GLU A 77 21.09 13.17 -4.24
N ILE A 78 20.66 12.15 -4.97
CA ILE A 78 21.40 11.59 -6.11
C ILE A 78 21.26 12.46 -7.36
N GLY A 79 20.15 13.18 -7.47
CA GLY A 79 19.87 14.13 -8.53
C GLY A 79 19.91 13.52 -9.94
N SER A 80 20.61 14.21 -10.87
CA SER A 80 20.69 13.82 -12.29
C SER A 80 21.49 12.54 -12.56
N LEU A 81 22.13 11.95 -11.55
CA LEU A 81 22.90 10.71 -11.70
C LEU A 81 22.00 9.48 -11.85
N MET A 82 20.73 9.57 -11.45
CA MET A 82 19.79 8.45 -11.58
C MET A 82 18.93 8.62 -12.83
N ALA A 83 19.13 7.73 -13.82
CA ALA A 83 18.44 7.80 -15.11
C ALA A 83 16.90 7.67 -15.00
N ASN A 84 16.38 6.80 -14.18
CA ASN A 84 14.93 6.51 -14.07
C ASN A 84 14.29 7.10 -12.80
N ARG A 85 14.82 8.21 -12.28
CA ARG A 85 14.35 8.83 -11.04
C ARG A 85 12.87 9.19 -11.06
N GLU A 86 12.37 9.69 -12.19
CA GLU A 86 10.96 10.11 -12.33
C GLU A 86 10.01 8.94 -12.27
N ASP A 87 10.37 7.81 -12.87
CA ASP A 87 9.56 6.59 -12.84
C ASP A 87 9.52 6.00 -11.42
N ILE A 88 10.65 6.02 -10.71
CA ILE A 88 10.73 5.57 -9.32
C ILE A 88 9.85 6.43 -8.42
N LEU A 89 9.95 7.77 -8.53
CA LEU A 89 9.13 8.69 -7.76
C LEU A 89 7.64 8.53 -8.08
N ARG A 90 7.30 8.45 -9.35
CA ARG A 90 5.92 8.24 -9.78
C ARG A 90 5.34 6.94 -9.22
N THR A 91 6.13 5.87 -9.23
CA THR A 91 5.72 4.57 -8.67
C THR A 91 5.48 4.68 -7.18
N ALA A 92 6.39 5.32 -6.41
CA ALA A 92 6.22 5.52 -4.98
C ALA A 92 4.94 6.32 -4.66
N TYR A 93 4.67 7.41 -5.38
CA TYR A 93 3.45 8.19 -5.18
C TYR A 93 2.16 7.40 -5.51
N ILE A 94 2.18 6.58 -6.57
CA ILE A 94 1.03 5.72 -6.91
C ILE A 94 0.77 4.69 -5.80
N ILE A 95 1.81 4.11 -5.22
CA ILE A 95 1.68 3.15 -4.12
C ILE A 95 1.14 3.83 -2.86
N ASP A 96 1.61 5.03 -2.55
CA ASP A 96 1.11 5.87 -1.45
C ASP A 96 -0.39 6.20 -1.63
N ASP A 97 -0.79 6.60 -2.83
CA ASP A 97 -2.21 6.82 -3.17
C ASP A 97 -3.06 5.55 -2.97
N ILE A 98 -2.54 4.38 -3.38
CA ILE A 98 -3.24 3.09 -3.18
C ILE A 98 -3.43 2.81 -1.68
N ALA A 99 -2.41 3.05 -0.85
CA ALA A 99 -2.52 2.90 0.60
C ALA A 99 -3.63 3.79 1.17
N GLY A 100 -3.69 5.06 0.77
CA GLY A 100 -4.74 6.00 1.16
C GLY A 100 -6.13 5.57 0.71
N TYR A 101 -6.28 5.05 -0.52
CA TYR A 101 -7.57 4.53 -0.99
C TYR A 101 -8.05 3.32 -0.19
N ILE A 102 -7.16 2.35 0.07
CA ILE A 102 -7.48 1.15 0.86
C ILE A 102 -7.92 1.54 2.28
N SER A 103 -7.17 2.42 2.94
CA SER A 103 -7.48 2.94 4.27
C SER A 103 -8.80 3.73 4.28
N GLY A 104 -9.03 4.57 3.27
CA GLY A 104 -10.27 5.32 3.11
C GLY A 104 -11.50 4.44 2.93
N VAL A 105 -11.40 3.33 2.20
CA VAL A 105 -12.47 2.33 2.05
C VAL A 105 -12.72 1.65 3.39
N ALA A 106 -11.67 1.23 4.10
CA ALA A 106 -11.77 0.60 5.41
C ALA A 106 -12.48 1.49 6.42
N PHE A 107 -12.11 2.78 6.48
CA PHE A 107 -12.74 3.76 7.35
C PHE A 107 -14.25 3.89 7.08
N ARG A 108 -14.65 4.00 5.81
CA ARG A 108 -16.06 4.10 5.43
C ARG A 108 -16.83 2.84 5.79
N LEU A 109 -16.27 1.65 5.53
CA LEU A 109 -16.89 0.38 5.89
C LEU A 109 -17.04 0.25 7.41
N ALA A 110 -16.00 0.52 8.19
CA ALA A 110 -16.02 0.44 9.64
C ALA A 110 -17.04 1.38 10.29
N ASN A 111 -17.36 2.50 9.65
CA ASN A 111 -18.39 3.45 10.09
C ASN A 111 -19.81 3.12 9.55
N THR A 112 -19.95 2.05 8.76
CA THR A 112 -21.25 1.59 8.28
C THR A 112 -21.88 0.65 9.32
N LYS A 113 -23.17 0.84 9.59
CA LYS A 113 -23.87 -0.04 10.54
C LYS A 113 -23.90 -1.47 10.02
N PRO A 114 -23.50 -2.49 10.82
CA PRO A 114 -23.49 -3.89 10.40
C PRO A 114 -24.83 -4.39 9.85
N MET A 115 -25.94 -3.91 10.44
CA MET A 115 -27.31 -4.23 9.98
C MET A 115 -27.58 -3.75 8.56
N THR A 116 -27.00 -2.61 8.16
CA THR A 116 -27.15 -2.07 6.81
C THR A 116 -26.45 -2.95 5.78
N LEU A 117 -25.24 -3.41 6.10
CA LEU A 117 -24.50 -4.33 5.24
C LEU A 117 -25.16 -5.70 5.16
N LYS A 118 -25.62 -6.28 6.28
CA LYS A 118 -26.32 -7.57 6.29
C LYS A 118 -27.60 -7.58 5.46
N LYS A 119 -28.28 -6.43 5.35
CA LYS A 119 -29.49 -6.28 4.53
C LYS A 119 -29.17 -5.96 3.06
N ALA A 120 -27.93 -5.62 2.75
CA ALA A 120 -27.52 -5.27 1.43
C ALA A 120 -27.40 -6.53 0.55
N SER A 121 -28.00 -6.51 -0.61
CA SER A 121 -27.98 -7.65 -1.56
C SER A 121 -26.63 -7.85 -2.25
N PHE A 122 -25.63 -6.99 -1.98
CA PHE A 122 -24.32 -6.95 -2.65
C PHE A 122 -23.14 -7.37 -1.74
N VAL A 123 -23.41 -8.03 -0.62
CA VAL A 123 -22.33 -8.44 0.32
C VAL A 123 -21.35 -9.42 -0.32
N ASP A 124 -21.86 -10.36 -1.12
CA ASP A 124 -21.01 -11.33 -1.82
C ASP A 124 -20.15 -10.66 -2.89
N GLU A 125 -20.71 -9.74 -3.65
CA GLU A 125 -20.01 -8.95 -4.64
C GLU A 125 -18.95 -8.05 -4.00
N LEU A 126 -19.23 -7.47 -2.83
CA LEU A 126 -18.25 -6.70 -2.07
C LEU A 126 -17.07 -7.57 -1.64
N ASN A 127 -17.32 -8.76 -1.12
CA ASN A 127 -16.27 -9.71 -0.75
C ASN A 127 -15.44 -10.15 -1.96
N GLN A 128 -16.09 -10.40 -3.10
CA GLN A 128 -15.40 -10.73 -4.34
C GLN A 128 -14.51 -9.57 -4.80
N LEU A 129 -15.02 -8.34 -4.80
CA LEU A 129 -14.25 -7.15 -5.17
C LEU A 129 -13.02 -6.96 -4.29
N VAL A 130 -13.18 -7.09 -2.96
CA VAL A 130 -12.05 -7.01 -2.02
C VAL A 130 -11.04 -8.12 -2.29
N GLY A 131 -11.49 -9.35 -2.54
CA GLY A 131 -10.64 -10.47 -2.94
C GLY A 131 -9.83 -10.18 -4.21
N MET A 132 -10.46 -9.61 -5.24
CA MET A 132 -9.77 -9.21 -6.48
C MET A 132 -8.72 -8.13 -6.24
N VAL A 133 -8.96 -7.19 -5.33
CA VAL A 133 -7.95 -6.18 -4.94
C VAL A 133 -6.75 -6.85 -4.29
N VAL A 134 -6.96 -7.77 -3.33
CA VAL A 134 -5.89 -8.54 -2.70
C VAL A 134 -5.06 -9.31 -3.73
N ASP A 135 -5.72 -10.02 -4.64
CA ASP A 135 -5.05 -10.81 -5.68
C ASP A 135 -4.24 -9.94 -6.64
N THR A 136 -4.76 -8.76 -6.98
CA THR A 136 -4.07 -7.81 -7.87
C THR A 136 -2.79 -7.28 -7.21
N ILE A 137 -2.87 -6.87 -5.94
CA ILE A 137 -1.70 -6.38 -5.19
C ILE A 137 -0.70 -7.52 -4.93
N PHE A 138 -1.20 -8.73 -4.68
CA PHE A 138 -0.33 -9.90 -4.54
C PHE A 138 0.50 -10.14 -5.80
N LYS A 139 -0.12 -10.10 -6.99
CA LYS A 139 0.61 -10.21 -8.26
C LYS A 139 1.63 -9.10 -8.47
N LEU A 140 1.29 -7.87 -8.08
CA LEU A 140 2.24 -6.75 -8.12
C LEU A 140 3.45 -7.01 -7.20
N ASN A 141 3.22 -7.59 -6.03
CA ASN A 141 4.28 -7.89 -5.06
C ASN A 141 5.23 -9.02 -5.55
N GLU A 142 4.77 -9.90 -6.43
CA GLU A 142 5.59 -10.97 -7.00
C GLU A 142 6.46 -10.53 -8.21
N MET A 143 6.23 -9.34 -8.76
CA MET A 143 7.03 -8.79 -9.87
C MET A 143 8.39 -8.27 -9.40
#